data_83d11a9be22fe8ba1169c7f95631f8bf
#
_entry.id   83d11a9be22fe8ba1169c7f95631f8bf
#
_cell.length_a   1.000
_cell.length_b   1.000
_cell.length_c   1.000
_cell.angle_alpha   90.00
_cell.angle_beta   90.00
_cell.angle_gamma   90.00
#
_symmetry.space_group_name_H-M   'P 1'
#
loop_
_entity.id
_entity.type
_entity.pdbx_description
1 polymer ?
#
loop_
_entity_poly.entity_id
_entity_poly.type
_entity_poly.pdbx_seq_one_letter_code
_entity_poly.pdbx_strand_id
1 'polypeptide(L)'
;MIRLLPILGLCLAAAACATAAPGSSAAPNAYRCDGGKGFTAAYSTDGKRATVKAGGVSHALPLARSGSGARYAARQMELWGKGASATLKGFPGGPYNGCVTR
;
A
#
# COMPACT_ATOMS: atom_id res chain seq x y z
N MET A 1 -23.57 27.50 46.78
CA MET A 1 -23.32 27.26 46.33
C MET A 1 -22.93 26.33 45.53
N ILE A 2 -22.74 26.10 45.16
CA ILE A 2 -22.31 25.38 44.49
C ILE A 2 -21.78 24.93 43.60
N ARG A 3 -21.46 24.60 43.25
CA ARG A 3 -20.89 24.25 42.49
C ARG A 3 -20.59 23.44 41.77
N LEU A 4 -20.31 23.10 41.30
CA LEU A 4 -19.91 22.43 40.57
C LEU A 4 -19.43 21.88 39.82
N LEU A 5 -19.13 21.47 39.37
CA LEU A 5 -18.53 20.90 38.66
C LEU A 5 -18.21 20.25 37.83
N PRO A 6 -17.97 19.87 37.29
CA PRO A 6 -17.62 19.36 36.56
C PRO A 6 -17.18 18.67 35.84
N ILE A 7 -16.92 18.31 35.42
CA ILE A 7 -16.44 17.70 34.75
C ILE A 7 -16.06 17.14 33.97
N LEU A 8 -15.83 16.95 33.68
CA LEU A 8 -15.33 16.46 32.98
C LEU A 8 -14.96 15.74 32.24
N GLY A 9 -14.82 15.41 31.81
CA GLY A 9 -14.39 14.73 31.21
C GLY A 9 -14.04 14.20 30.45
N LEU A 10 -13.81 14.02 30.04
CA LEU A 10 -13.38 13.52 29.30
C LEU A 10 -12.92 12.86 28.54
N CYS A 11 -12.74 12.51 28.16
CA CYS A 11 -12.23 11.97 27.53
C CYS A 11 -11.97 11.35 26.72
N LEU A 12 -11.80 11.20 26.38
CA LEU A 12 -11.46 10.70 25.64
C LEU A 12 -11.05 10.09 24.87
N ALA A 13 -10.91 9.82 24.61
CA ALA A 13 -10.48 9.36 24.04
C ALA A 13 -10.12 8.72 23.23
N ALA A 14 -9.94 8.54 22.86
CA ALA A 14 -9.56 8.12 22.16
C ALA A 14 -9.17 7.40 21.51
N ALA A 15 -9.01 7.18 21.30
CA ALA A 15 -8.56 6.68 20.78
C ALA A 15 -8.40 5.94 19.95
N ALA A 16 -8.34 5.74 19.66
CA ALA A 16 -8.21 5.16 18.99
C ALA A 16 -7.74 4.62 18.16
N CYS A 17 -7.64 4.46 17.81
CA CYS A 17 -7.28 4.10 17.10
C CYS A 17 -6.86 3.37 16.48
N ALA A 18 -6.56 3.21 16.30
CA ALA A 18 -6.00 2.68 15.69
C ALA A 18 -5.96 1.66 15.27
N THR A 19 -5.92 1.22 15.00
CA THR A 19 -5.97 0.33 14.76
C THR A 19 -5.64 -0.30 13.68
N ALA A 20 -4.68 -0.60 13.46
CA ALA A 20 -4.21 -1.36 12.39
C ALA A 20 -4.95 -2.63 12.30
N ALA A 21 -5.40 -2.96 11.18
CA ALA A 21 -6.04 -4.21 10.98
C ALA A 21 -5.02 -5.31 11.13
N PRO A 22 -5.43 -6.44 11.65
CA PRO A 22 -4.56 -7.59 11.70
C PRO A 22 -4.09 -7.97 10.32
N GLY A 23 -2.84 -8.34 10.17
CA GLY A 23 -2.30 -8.67 8.89
C GLY A 23 -2.16 -7.49 7.97
N SER A 24 -2.22 -6.32 8.53
CA SER A 24 -2.11 -5.14 7.71
C SER A 24 -0.74 -5.06 7.08
N SER A 25 -0.71 -4.37 5.98
CA SER A 25 0.51 -4.18 5.24
C SER A 25 1.35 -3.11 5.87
N ALA A 26 2.58 -3.09 5.52
CA ALA A 26 3.43 -1.96 5.80
C ALA A 26 2.86 -0.75 5.08
N ALA A 27 3.35 0.41 5.45
CA ALA A 27 2.93 1.63 4.79
C ALA A 27 3.19 1.52 3.29
N PRO A 28 2.33 2.10 2.47
CA PRO A 28 2.50 2.01 1.03
C PRO A 28 3.78 2.70 0.58
N ASN A 29 4.42 2.12 -0.40
CA ASN A 29 5.54 2.74 -1.08
C ASN A 29 5.01 3.45 -2.30
N ALA A 30 5.39 4.69 -2.46
CA ALA A 30 5.01 5.45 -3.64
C ALA A 30 6.08 5.27 -4.70
N TYR A 31 5.67 4.90 -5.89
CA TYR A 31 6.57 4.73 -7.02
C TYR A 31 6.32 5.84 -8.02
N ARG A 32 7.40 6.32 -8.56
CA ARG A 32 7.34 7.33 -9.60
C ARG A 32 7.88 6.72 -10.87
N CYS A 33 7.10 6.79 -11.92
CA CYS A 33 7.39 6.07 -13.16
C CYS A 33 7.59 7.03 -14.31
N ASP A 34 8.07 6.48 -15.42
CA ASP A 34 8.25 7.26 -16.63
C ASP A 34 6.93 7.86 -17.07
N GLY A 35 7.01 9.00 -17.72
CA GLY A 35 5.83 9.65 -18.27
C GLY A 35 4.94 10.31 -17.24
N GLY A 36 5.49 10.59 -16.06
CA GLY A 36 4.69 11.24 -15.02
C GLY A 36 3.70 10.33 -14.33
N LYS A 37 3.79 9.04 -14.58
CA LYS A 37 2.90 8.07 -13.97
C LYS A 37 3.37 7.70 -12.58
N GLY A 38 2.51 7.08 -11.82
CA GLY A 38 2.89 6.63 -10.51
C GLY A 38 1.88 5.65 -9.95
N PHE A 39 2.29 4.92 -8.93
CA PHE A 39 1.38 4.02 -8.24
C PHE A 39 1.91 3.80 -6.83
N THR A 40 1.12 3.15 -6.02
CA THR A 40 1.55 2.77 -4.68
C THR A 40 1.43 1.27 -4.53
N ALA A 41 2.29 0.71 -3.72
CA ALA A 41 2.25 -0.70 -3.42
C ALA A 41 2.55 -0.89 -1.94
N ALA A 42 1.67 -1.59 -1.25
CA ALA A 42 1.86 -1.91 0.15
C ALA A 42 2.09 -3.41 0.25
N TYR A 43 3.23 -3.78 0.79
CA TYR A 43 3.59 -5.20 0.88
C TYR A 43 3.19 -5.70 2.25
N SER A 44 2.65 -6.92 2.28
CA SER A 44 2.31 -7.52 3.56
C SER A 44 3.58 -7.81 4.35
N THR A 45 3.42 -7.92 5.67
CA THR A 45 4.58 -8.10 6.52
C THR A 45 5.30 -9.41 6.25
N ASP A 46 4.60 -10.41 5.72
CA ASP A 46 5.22 -11.67 5.36
C ASP A 46 5.73 -11.68 3.92
N GLY A 47 5.53 -10.59 3.19
CA GLY A 47 6.02 -10.47 1.82
C GLY A 47 5.26 -11.28 0.79
N LYS A 48 4.14 -11.86 1.16
CA LYS A 48 3.43 -12.76 0.26
C LYS A 48 2.33 -12.08 -0.54
N ARG A 49 2.12 -10.82 -0.32
CA ARG A 49 1.07 -10.10 -1.01
C ARG A 49 1.47 -8.65 -1.20
N ALA A 50 1.09 -8.08 -2.31
CA ALA A 50 1.27 -6.66 -2.54
C ALA A 50 -0.09 -6.07 -2.90
N THR A 51 -0.50 -5.06 -2.19
CA THR A 51 -1.72 -4.34 -2.52
C THR A 51 -1.31 -3.14 -3.33
N VAL A 52 -1.71 -3.13 -4.59
CA VAL A 52 -1.29 -2.14 -5.56
C VAL A 52 -2.46 -1.24 -5.89
N LYS A 53 -2.18 0.05 -5.90
CA LYS A 53 -3.18 1.04 -6.26
C LYS A 53 -2.63 1.86 -7.41
N ALA A 54 -3.31 1.79 -8.54
CA ALA A 54 -2.89 2.47 -9.75
C ALA A 54 -4.08 2.71 -10.64
N GLY A 55 -4.10 3.86 -11.30
CA GLY A 55 -5.16 4.15 -12.24
C GLY A 55 -6.54 4.19 -11.62
N GLY A 56 -6.64 4.47 -10.34
CA GLY A 56 -7.92 4.56 -9.66
C GLY A 56 -8.47 3.24 -9.15
N VAL A 57 -7.73 2.16 -9.31
CA VAL A 57 -8.17 0.86 -8.79
C VAL A 57 -7.14 0.29 -7.86
N SER A 58 -7.57 -0.63 -7.03
CA SER A 58 -6.71 -1.24 -6.03
C SER A 58 -6.94 -2.75 -6.05
N HIS A 59 -5.83 -3.49 -6.10
CA HIS A 59 -5.91 -4.95 -6.13
C HIS A 59 -4.79 -5.53 -5.28
N ALA A 60 -5.10 -6.63 -4.61
CA ALA A 60 -4.09 -7.36 -3.86
C ALA A 60 -3.57 -8.48 -4.75
N LEU A 61 -2.26 -8.49 -4.97
CA LEU A 61 -1.62 -9.47 -5.84
C LEU A 61 -0.81 -10.42 -4.98
N PRO A 62 -1.02 -11.72 -5.15
CA PRO A 62 -0.22 -12.69 -4.41
C PRO A 62 1.19 -12.79 -4.98
N LEU A 63 2.11 -13.18 -4.12
CA LEU A 63 3.47 -13.42 -4.54
C LEU A 63 3.50 -14.55 -5.55
N ALA A 64 4.20 -14.32 -6.65
CA ALA A 64 4.37 -15.32 -7.68
C ALA A 64 5.85 -15.68 -7.73
N ARG A 65 6.14 -16.85 -8.26
CA ARG A 65 7.51 -17.29 -8.37
C ARG A 65 8.28 -16.40 -9.32
N SER A 66 9.51 -16.11 -8.97
CA SER A 66 10.36 -15.26 -9.79
C SER A 66 11.80 -15.70 -9.62
N GLY A 67 12.54 -15.63 -10.70
CA GLY A 67 13.96 -15.94 -10.67
C GLY A 67 14.80 -14.82 -10.09
N SER A 68 14.32 -13.61 -10.10
CA SER A 68 15.03 -12.50 -9.53
C SER A 68 14.05 -11.41 -9.15
N GLY A 69 14.31 -10.77 -8.03
CA GLY A 69 13.41 -9.78 -7.53
C GLY A 69 12.13 -10.41 -7.01
N ALA A 70 11.14 -9.60 -6.77
CA ALA A 70 9.86 -10.04 -6.27
C ALA A 70 8.82 -9.82 -7.36
N ARG A 71 7.98 -10.80 -7.57
CA ARG A 71 6.93 -10.70 -8.57
C ARG A 71 5.61 -11.03 -7.91
N TYR A 72 4.65 -10.15 -8.09
CA TYR A 72 3.30 -10.35 -7.57
C TYR A 72 2.36 -10.29 -8.75
N ALA A 73 1.52 -11.29 -8.89
CA ALA A 73 0.72 -11.39 -10.09
C ALA A 73 -0.60 -12.06 -9.83
N ALA A 74 -1.63 -11.58 -10.50
CA ALA A 74 -2.95 -12.18 -10.51
C ALA A 74 -3.63 -11.79 -11.79
N ARG A 75 -4.16 -12.77 -12.50
CA ARG A 75 -4.82 -12.52 -13.77
C ARG A 75 -3.84 -11.84 -14.72
N GLN A 76 -4.16 -10.66 -15.17
CA GLN A 76 -3.30 -9.96 -16.11
C GLN A 76 -2.50 -8.86 -15.45
N MET A 77 -2.59 -8.77 -14.13
CA MET A 77 -1.88 -7.74 -13.38
C MET A 77 -0.58 -8.33 -12.87
N GLU A 78 0.47 -7.55 -12.97
CA GLU A 78 1.78 -8.03 -12.58
C GLU A 78 2.63 -6.88 -12.07
N LEU A 79 3.19 -7.08 -10.89
CA LEU A 79 4.13 -6.14 -10.31
C LEU A 79 5.47 -6.85 -10.14
N TRP A 80 6.49 -6.32 -10.79
CA TRP A 80 7.87 -6.80 -10.63
C TRP A 80 8.62 -5.77 -9.82
N GLY A 81 9.24 -6.20 -8.75
CA GLY A 81 10.04 -5.32 -7.91
C GLY A 81 11.45 -5.84 -7.79
N LYS A 82 12.40 -4.92 -7.83
CA LYS A 82 13.79 -5.28 -7.65
C LYS A 82 14.49 -4.09 -7.01
N GLY A 83 14.80 -4.22 -5.72
CA GLY A 83 15.35 -3.09 -4.99
C GLY A 83 14.39 -1.94 -4.98
N ALA A 84 14.85 -0.77 -5.37
CA ALA A 84 14.02 0.43 -5.40
C ALA A 84 13.26 0.58 -6.71
N SER A 85 13.43 -0.35 -7.63
CA SER A 85 12.82 -0.28 -8.96
C SER A 85 11.61 -1.20 -9.05
N ALA A 86 10.70 -0.87 -9.93
CA ALA A 86 9.54 -1.71 -10.17
C ALA A 86 8.97 -1.46 -11.55
N THR A 87 8.18 -2.43 -12.01
CA THR A 87 7.42 -2.32 -13.23
C THR A 87 6.04 -2.87 -12.94
N LEU A 88 5.02 -2.20 -13.42
CA LEU A 88 3.64 -2.62 -13.17
C LEU A 88 2.89 -2.70 -14.48
N LYS A 89 2.16 -3.79 -14.65
CA LYS A 89 1.33 -4.01 -15.84
C LYS A 89 -0.06 -4.42 -15.44
N GLY A 90 -0.98 -4.19 -16.34
CA GLY A 90 -2.34 -4.67 -16.17
C GLY A 90 -3.26 -3.74 -15.42
N PHE A 91 -2.79 -2.59 -15.04
CA PHE A 91 -3.61 -1.59 -14.36
C PHE A 91 -3.94 -0.46 -15.32
N PRO A 92 -5.08 0.22 -15.10
CA PRO A 92 -5.43 1.34 -15.97
C PRO A 92 -4.34 2.39 -16.00
N GLY A 93 -4.13 2.95 -17.17
CA GLY A 93 -3.09 3.95 -17.33
C GLY A 93 -1.70 3.39 -17.56
N GLY A 94 -1.56 2.08 -17.52
CA GLY A 94 -0.27 1.45 -17.70
C GLY A 94 0.07 1.18 -19.15
N PRO A 95 1.19 0.51 -19.40
CA PRO A 95 2.08 -0.01 -18.37
C PRO A 95 2.84 1.09 -17.65
N TYR A 96 3.35 0.74 -16.47
CA TYR A 96 4.10 1.66 -15.63
C TYR A 96 5.53 1.17 -15.63
N ASN A 97 6.40 1.86 -16.33
CA ASN A 97 7.79 1.44 -16.50
C ASN A 97 8.73 2.45 -15.87
N GLY A 98 9.94 1.98 -15.61
CA GLY A 98 10.94 2.87 -15.06
C GLY A 98 10.58 3.41 -13.69
N CYS A 99 9.87 2.62 -12.91
CA CYS A 99 9.37 3.07 -11.63
C CYS A 99 10.42 2.94 -10.55
N VAL A 100 10.50 3.94 -9.71
CA VAL A 100 11.40 3.92 -8.57
C VAL A 100 10.66 4.46 -7.37
N THR A 101 11.08 4.03 -6.20
CA THR A 101 10.51 4.56 -4.96
C THR A 101 11.01 5.97 -4.75
N ARG A 102 10.15 6.76 -4.11
CA ARG A 102 10.49 8.15 -3.85
C ARG A 102 11.27 8.29 -2.60
#